data_ebc161f2098c93057e859249ef768585
#
_entry.id   ebc161f2098c93057e859249ef768585
#
_cell.length_a   1.000
_cell.length_b   1.000
_cell.length_c   1.000
_cell.angle_alpha   90.00
_cell.angle_beta   90.00
_cell.angle_gamma   90.00
#
_symmetry.space_group_name_H-M   'P 1'
#
loop_
_entity.id
_entity.type
_entity.pdbx_description
1 polymer ?
#
loop_
_entity_poly.entity_id
_entity_poly.type
_entity_poly.pdbx_seq_one_letter_code
_entity_poly.pdbx_strand_id
1 'polypeptide(L)'
;MAKVHFIGIGGSGLSAIARLLLESGHTVTGSDRVLSPFAVDLQKAGATVYIGHHPRYITGADWVVRSSAIPDDNPEVQAALAANIPVYKRADFLGQLMADKTGIAVAGTHGKTTTTAMIAWVLTELKRNPSFIIGSGMKNLGVNARAGKGNVFVIEADEYDRMFLGLRPRIEIVTNLEHDHPDCYPTFEDMLTAFESFVDLLPADGTLIVCADDKGTAPLITHARRAGKAVVGYALQSDMTINSPNWIQARGLKLNTLGGFSFNVASNLSGGLSSVSVDLQVPGEHNVRNALAALAVVELLGLSTQKAARALASFSGTGRRFELRGEAKGVTIIDDYAHHPTEIMATLAAARTRYPGRRICAVWQPHTYSRTQILFAEFSRAFKDADEVIVSEVYASREAKQDFTSAEVVSAMPHASARFIATLQEISQYLIDHLQPSDVLLVLSAGDADQVSADVLAGLKKR
;
A
#
# COMPACT_ATOMS: atom_id res chain seq x y z
N MET A 1 20.19 17.40 17.08
CA MET A 1 19.46 17.82 15.85
C MET A 1 20.47 17.82 14.72
N ALA A 2 20.19 17.16 13.62
CA ALA A 2 21.06 17.07 12.45
C ALA A 2 20.42 17.81 11.27
N LYS A 3 21.23 18.27 10.32
CA LYS A 3 20.79 18.77 9.02
C LYS A 3 20.88 17.64 8.00
N VAL A 4 19.75 17.26 7.45
CA VAL A 4 19.63 16.15 6.49
C VAL A 4 19.23 16.68 5.11
N HIS A 5 20.01 16.32 4.09
CA HIS A 5 19.72 16.69 2.72
C HIS A 5 19.21 15.50 1.91
N PHE A 6 18.08 15.67 1.21
CA PHE A 6 17.44 14.63 0.42
C PHE A 6 17.59 14.90 -1.08
N ILE A 7 18.11 13.94 -1.84
CA ILE A 7 18.22 14.03 -3.31
C ILE A 7 17.07 13.20 -3.91
N GLY A 8 16.13 13.86 -4.60
CA GLY A 8 14.86 13.31 -5.04
C GLY A 8 13.76 13.42 -3.98
N ILE A 9 13.75 14.54 -3.22
CA ILE A 9 12.87 14.79 -2.08
C ILE A 9 11.37 14.77 -2.43
N GLY A 10 11.02 15.06 -3.69
CA GLY A 10 9.64 15.09 -4.17
C GLY A 10 9.02 13.72 -4.45
N GLY A 11 9.79 12.63 -4.36
CA GLY A 11 9.27 11.28 -4.46
C GLY A 11 8.48 10.86 -3.22
N SER A 12 7.40 10.06 -3.38
CA SER A 12 6.50 9.64 -2.29
C SER A 12 7.24 9.01 -1.10
N GLY A 13 8.25 8.18 -1.37
CA GLY A 13 8.99 7.49 -0.30
C GLY A 13 9.96 8.39 0.46
N LEU A 14 10.71 9.28 -0.22
CA LEU A 14 11.63 10.19 0.46
C LEU A 14 10.92 11.33 1.15
N SER A 15 9.83 11.84 0.60
CA SER A 15 9.03 12.89 1.23
C SER A 15 8.45 12.47 2.58
N ALA A 16 8.04 11.20 2.71
CA ALA A 16 7.56 10.64 3.97
C ALA A 16 8.66 10.61 5.04
N ILE A 17 9.88 10.21 4.68
CA ILE A 17 11.05 10.23 5.58
C ILE A 17 11.42 11.66 5.96
N ALA A 18 11.47 12.57 4.97
CA ALA A 18 11.77 13.98 5.17
C ALA A 18 10.79 14.62 6.16
N ARG A 19 9.48 14.32 6.02
CA ARG A 19 8.44 14.77 6.94
C ARG A 19 8.65 14.26 8.36
N LEU A 20 8.94 12.97 8.49
CA LEU A 20 9.21 12.36 9.80
C LEU A 20 10.40 13.03 10.50
N LEU A 21 11.48 13.35 9.77
CA LEU A 21 12.63 14.06 10.33
C LEU A 21 12.32 15.50 10.72
N LEU A 22 11.54 16.23 9.91
CA LEU A 22 11.05 17.56 10.28
C LEU A 22 10.28 17.54 11.61
N GLU A 23 9.32 16.62 11.72
CA GLU A 23 8.51 16.45 12.92
C GLU A 23 9.34 15.99 14.13
N SER A 24 10.48 15.33 13.90
CA SER A 24 11.46 14.95 14.92
C SER A 24 12.42 16.10 15.29
N GLY A 25 12.27 17.28 14.68
CA GLY A 25 13.06 18.47 14.99
C GLY A 25 14.39 18.58 14.22
N HIS A 26 14.61 17.77 13.18
CA HIS A 26 15.76 17.89 12.29
C HIS A 26 15.57 19.04 11.28
N THR A 27 16.67 19.64 10.83
CA THR A 27 16.64 20.54 9.68
C THR A 27 16.66 19.72 8.40
N VAL A 28 15.66 19.91 7.55
CA VAL A 28 15.53 19.18 6.28
C VAL A 28 15.72 20.11 5.11
N THR A 29 16.62 19.74 4.22
CA THR A 29 16.78 20.34 2.90
C THR A 29 16.70 19.25 1.83
N GLY A 30 16.42 19.60 0.58
CA GLY A 30 16.45 18.60 -0.49
C GLY A 30 16.31 19.22 -1.87
N SER A 31 16.57 18.40 -2.88
CA SER A 31 16.51 18.75 -4.29
C SER A 31 15.62 17.79 -5.06
N ASP A 32 15.01 18.26 -6.12
CA ASP A 32 14.27 17.44 -7.09
C ASP A 32 14.27 18.12 -8.46
N ARG A 33 14.02 17.35 -9.52
CA ARG A 33 13.90 17.90 -10.89
C ARG A 33 12.66 18.78 -11.05
N VAL A 34 11.58 18.44 -10.34
CA VAL A 34 10.29 19.13 -10.39
C VAL A 34 9.75 19.36 -8.99
N LEU A 35 8.95 20.41 -8.83
CA LEU A 35 8.25 20.68 -7.58
C LEU A 35 6.95 19.85 -7.53
N SER A 36 7.03 18.62 -7.05
CA SER A 36 5.88 17.74 -6.88
C SER A 36 4.95 18.23 -5.75
N PRO A 37 3.69 17.78 -5.69
CA PRO A 37 2.80 18.06 -4.57
C PRO A 37 3.40 17.70 -3.21
N PHE A 38 4.13 16.58 -3.11
CA PHE A 38 4.84 16.18 -1.89
C PHE A 38 5.94 17.17 -1.50
N ALA A 39 6.70 17.68 -2.48
CA ALA A 39 7.73 18.68 -2.25
C ALA A 39 7.14 20.01 -1.76
N VAL A 40 6.00 20.43 -2.34
CA VAL A 40 5.24 21.61 -1.87
C VAL A 40 4.78 21.46 -0.43
N ASP A 41 4.27 20.29 -0.06
CA ASP A 41 3.80 20.05 1.30
C ASP A 41 4.95 20.01 2.31
N LEU A 42 6.12 19.52 1.91
CA LEU A 42 7.33 19.60 2.74
C LEU A 42 7.81 21.05 2.91
N GLN A 43 7.74 21.90 1.88
CA GLN A 43 8.05 23.33 2.01
C GLN A 43 7.13 24.01 3.03
N LYS A 44 5.81 23.75 2.94
CA LYS A 44 4.83 24.25 3.92
C LYS A 44 5.13 23.77 5.35
N ALA A 45 5.70 22.57 5.48
CA ALA A 45 6.11 22.00 6.76
C ALA A 45 7.47 22.51 7.28
N GLY A 46 8.18 23.34 6.50
CA GLY A 46 9.43 23.98 6.92
C GLY A 46 10.69 23.41 6.27
N ALA A 47 10.60 22.51 5.31
CA ALA A 47 11.78 22.07 4.53
C ALA A 47 12.21 23.12 3.51
N THR A 48 13.52 23.17 3.22
CA THR A 48 14.06 23.93 2.10
C THR A 48 14.19 23.00 0.89
N VAL A 49 13.41 23.24 -0.16
CA VAL A 49 13.42 22.43 -1.39
C VAL A 49 13.99 23.24 -2.56
N TYR A 50 14.96 22.66 -3.25
CA TYR A 50 15.60 23.22 -4.43
C TYR A 50 15.11 22.50 -5.69
N ILE A 51 15.02 23.24 -6.81
CA ILE A 51 14.74 22.67 -8.12
C ILE A 51 16.04 22.45 -8.89
N GLY A 52 16.21 21.28 -9.50
CA GLY A 52 17.46 20.83 -10.11
C GLY A 52 18.47 20.33 -9.08
N HIS A 53 19.64 19.92 -9.56
CA HIS A 53 20.73 19.37 -8.74
C HIS A 53 21.96 20.27 -8.81
N HIS A 54 22.54 20.61 -7.66
CA HIS A 54 23.73 21.44 -7.60
C HIS A 54 24.59 21.13 -6.35
N PRO A 55 25.94 20.99 -6.47
CA PRO A 55 26.83 20.64 -5.37
C PRO A 55 26.66 21.50 -4.10
N ARG A 56 26.34 22.78 -4.24
CA ARG A 56 26.17 23.72 -3.11
C ARG A 56 24.99 23.38 -2.19
N TYR A 57 24.00 22.58 -2.66
CA TYR A 57 22.78 22.32 -1.88
C TYR A 57 23.06 21.45 -0.65
N ILE A 58 24.12 20.64 -0.67
CA ILE A 58 24.53 19.79 0.47
C ILE A 58 25.33 20.54 1.54
N THR A 59 25.60 21.85 1.36
CA THR A 59 26.45 22.59 2.27
C THR A 59 25.94 22.57 3.70
N GLY A 60 26.78 22.09 4.63
CA GLY A 60 26.47 21.96 6.05
C GLY A 60 25.47 20.84 6.36
N ALA A 61 25.22 19.90 5.45
CA ALA A 61 24.48 18.70 5.76
C ALA A 61 25.34 17.74 6.59
N ASP A 62 24.72 17.14 7.63
CA ASP A 62 25.33 16.06 8.41
C ASP A 62 25.17 14.71 7.71
N TRP A 63 24.05 14.54 6.97
CA TRP A 63 23.72 13.34 6.20
C TRP A 63 23.08 13.71 4.86
N VAL A 64 23.34 12.89 3.85
CA VAL A 64 22.65 12.92 2.57
C VAL A 64 21.88 11.63 2.38
N VAL A 65 20.60 11.72 2.01
CA VAL A 65 19.75 10.58 1.71
C VAL A 65 19.27 10.69 0.27
N ARG A 66 19.45 9.64 -0.51
CA ARG A 66 19.05 9.66 -1.93
C ARG A 66 18.03 8.60 -2.28
N SER A 67 17.21 8.93 -3.30
CA SER A 67 16.35 7.95 -3.97
C SER A 67 17.19 6.92 -4.73
N SER A 68 16.69 5.71 -4.90
CA SER A 68 17.29 4.68 -5.78
C SER A 68 17.39 5.14 -7.24
N ALA A 69 16.50 6.04 -7.68
CA ALA A 69 16.54 6.64 -9.02
C ALA A 69 17.67 7.65 -9.23
N ILE A 70 18.38 8.07 -8.17
CA ILE A 70 19.50 9.02 -8.27
C ILE A 70 20.79 8.23 -8.48
N PRO A 71 21.48 8.43 -9.63
CA PRO A 71 22.70 7.71 -9.95
C PRO A 71 23.90 8.21 -9.13
N ASP A 72 24.98 7.43 -9.11
CA ASP A 72 26.18 7.75 -8.34
C ASP A 72 26.93 8.99 -8.85
N ASP A 73 26.80 9.33 -10.13
CA ASP A 73 27.41 10.51 -10.77
C ASP A 73 26.63 11.83 -10.55
N ASN A 74 25.54 11.79 -9.80
CA ASN A 74 24.80 12.99 -9.46
C ASN A 74 25.71 14.01 -8.74
N PRO A 75 25.68 15.31 -9.12
CA PRO A 75 26.62 16.30 -8.60
C PRO A 75 26.54 16.51 -7.08
N GLU A 76 25.38 16.28 -6.47
CA GLU A 76 25.20 16.39 -5.01
C GLU A 76 25.77 15.16 -4.30
N VAL A 77 25.61 13.96 -4.89
CA VAL A 77 26.22 12.72 -4.38
C VAL A 77 27.75 12.85 -4.41
N GLN A 78 28.31 13.27 -5.54
CA GLN A 78 29.76 13.44 -5.69
C GLN A 78 30.32 14.50 -4.73
N ALA A 79 29.61 15.61 -4.56
CA ALA A 79 30.02 16.66 -3.61
C ALA A 79 29.97 16.16 -2.14
N ALA A 80 28.97 15.36 -1.78
CA ALA A 80 28.86 14.81 -0.44
C ALA A 80 29.99 13.81 -0.15
N LEU A 81 30.30 12.92 -1.10
CA LEU A 81 31.43 11.98 -0.99
C LEU A 81 32.76 12.71 -0.87
N ALA A 82 33.00 13.74 -1.69
CA ALA A 82 34.20 14.55 -1.64
C ALA A 82 34.36 15.33 -0.31
N ALA A 83 33.23 15.68 0.33
CA ALA A 83 33.21 16.36 1.61
C ALA A 83 33.20 15.37 2.81
N ASN A 84 33.32 14.06 2.59
CA ASN A 84 33.17 13.00 3.59
C ASN A 84 31.85 13.05 4.38
N ILE A 85 30.78 13.55 3.73
CA ILE A 85 29.42 13.51 4.29
C ILE A 85 28.82 12.14 3.97
N PRO A 86 28.30 11.40 4.98
CA PRO A 86 27.66 10.10 4.76
C PRO A 86 26.49 10.20 3.77
N VAL A 87 26.51 9.34 2.73
CA VAL A 87 25.44 9.23 1.74
C VAL A 87 24.74 7.89 1.92
N TYR A 88 23.46 7.94 2.25
CA TYR A 88 22.63 6.76 2.44
C TYR A 88 21.67 6.57 1.28
N LYS A 89 21.46 5.33 0.86
CA LYS A 89 20.24 4.97 0.13
C LYS A 89 19.04 4.96 1.08
N ARG A 90 17.85 5.15 0.54
CA ARG A 90 16.58 5.17 1.31
C ARG A 90 16.46 3.98 2.27
N ALA A 91 16.76 2.76 1.79
CA ALA A 91 16.64 1.54 2.57
C ALA A 91 17.53 1.54 3.83
N ASP A 92 18.82 1.86 3.65
CA ASP A 92 19.80 1.87 4.76
C ASP A 92 19.44 2.90 5.82
N PHE A 93 18.92 4.06 5.38
CA PHE A 93 18.53 5.13 6.28
C PHE A 93 17.28 4.79 7.12
N LEU A 94 16.32 4.07 6.53
CA LEU A 94 15.12 3.61 7.23
C LEU A 94 15.45 2.66 8.38
N GLY A 95 16.40 1.74 8.20
CA GLY A 95 16.85 0.84 9.26
C GLY A 95 17.43 1.58 10.48
N GLN A 96 18.11 2.71 10.25
CA GLN A 96 18.63 3.55 11.34
C GLN A 96 17.50 4.23 12.11
N LEU A 97 16.45 4.71 11.43
CA LEU A 97 15.29 5.33 12.09
C LEU A 97 14.48 4.36 12.95
N MET A 98 14.61 3.05 12.71
CA MET A 98 13.94 2.00 13.48
C MET A 98 14.76 1.49 14.67
N ALA A 99 16.07 1.77 14.75
CA ALA A 99 17.01 1.08 15.65
C ALA A 99 16.62 1.13 17.12
N ASP A 100 16.08 2.26 17.59
CA ASP A 100 15.71 2.47 19.00
C ASP A 100 14.20 2.25 19.27
N LYS A 101 13.49 1.61 18.32
CA LYS A 101 12.04 1.41 18.41
C LYS A 101 11.67 -0.05 18.16
N THR A 102 10.51 -0.44 18.64
CA THR A 102 9.89 -1.70 18.23
C THR A 102 9.41 -1.54 16.78
N GLY A 103 10.23 -2.00 15.83
CA GLY A 103 9.94 -1.94 14.41
C GLY A 103 8.85 -2.95 14.02
N ILE A 104 7.82 -2.48 13.31
CA ILE A 104 6.76 -3.28 12.73
C ILE A 104 6.77 -3.03 11.22
N ALA A 105 7.15 -4.03 10.44
CA ALA A 105 7.26 -3.93 8.99
C ALA A 105 6.17 -4.76 8.30
N VAL A 106 5.44 -4.15 7.39
CA VAL A 106 4.33 -4.78 6.67
C VAL A 106 4.71 -4.95 5.21
N ALA A 107 5.00 -6.18 4.81
CA ALA A 107 5.31 -6.61 3.45
C ALA A 107 4.20 -7.47 2.84
N GLY A 108 4.38 -7.87 1.60
CA GLY A 108 3.48 -8.72 0.83
C GLY A 108 3.10 -8.08 -0.50
N THR A 109 2.58 -8.84 -1.44
CA THR A 109 2.24 -8.31 -2.75
C THR A 109 1.11 -7.29 -2.67
N HIS A 110 0.04 -7.59 -1.92
CA HIS A 110 -1.16 -6.76 -1.79
C HIS A 110 -1.50 -6.44 -0.33
N GLY A 111 -2.23 -5.34 -0.09
CA GLY A 111 -2.74 -5.00 1.24
C GLY A 111 -1.76 -4.30 2.18
N LYS A 112 -0.48 -4.12 1.82
CA LYS A 112 0.56 -3.47 2.63
C LYS A 112 0.09 -2.13 3.21
N THR A 113 -0.29 -1.21 2.34
CA THR A 113 -0.70 0.17 2.69
C THR A 113 -1.84 0.19 3.71
N THR A 114 -2.89 -0.60 3.44
CA THR A 114 -4.08 -0.64 4.31
C THR A 114 -3.77 -1.27 5.66
N THR A 115 -3.00 -2.36 5.67
CA THR A 115 -2.59 -3.04 6.92
C THR A 115 -1.71 -2.12 7.78
N THR A 116 -0.71 -1.47 7.17
CA THR A 116 0.15 -0.49 7.85
C THR A 116 -0.68 0.66 8.44
N ALA A 117 -1.64 1.17 7.66
CA ALA A 117 -2.54 2.24 8.11
C ALA A 117 -3.45 1.78 9.27
N MET A 118 -4.03 0.59 9.22
CA MET A 118 -4.84 0.04 10.31
C MET A 118 -4.04 -0.10 11.59
N ILE A 119 -2.80 -0.62 11.53
CA ILE A 119 -1.91 -0.75 12.69
C ILE A 119 -1.59 0.64 13.27
N ALA A 120 -1.17 1.59 12.41
CA ALA A 120 -0.82 2.94 12.84
C ALA A 120 -2.03 3.67 13.45
N TRP A 121 -3.23 3.52 12.87
CA TRP A 121 -4.47 4.08 13.40
C TRP A 121 -4.83 3.51 14.76
N VAL A 122 -4.87 2.18 14.87
CA VAL A 122 -5.20 1.49 16.13
C VAL A 122 -4.23 1.91 17.24
N LEU A 123 -2.93 1.90 16.99
CA LEU A 123 -1.93 2.31 17.97
C LEU A 123 -2.07 3.79 18.37
N THR A 124 -2.49 4.65 17.43
CA THR A 124 -2.79 6.06 17.70
C THR A 124 -3.97 6.19 18.64
N GLU A 125 -5.08 5.50 18.36
CA GLU A 125 -6.28 5.49 19.20
C GLU A 125 -6.02 4.89 20.59
N LEU A 126 -5.17 3.88 20.67
CA LEU A 126 -4.72 3.31 21.94
C LEU A 126 -3.69 4.20 22.66
N LYS A 127 -3.44 5.42 22.18
CA LYS A 127 -2.54 6.43 22.78
C LYS A 127 -1.08 5.97 22.86
N ARG A 128 -0.66 5.07 21.93
CA ARG A 128 0.74 4.62 21.86
C ARG A 128 1.63 5.57 21.08
N ASN A 129 1.05 6.55 20.40
CA ASN A 129 1.75 7.62 19.69
C ASN A 129 2.89 7.08 18.77
N PRO A 130 2.60 6.15 17.84
CA PRO A 130 3.61 5.51 17.01
C PRO A 130 4.22 6.49 16.01
N SER A 131 5.48 6.25 15.62
CA SER A 131 5.98 6.74 14.34
C SER A 131 5.46 5.82 13.24
N PHE A 132 5.18 6.36 12.05
CA PHE A 132 4.77 5.52 10.93
C PHE A 132 5.12 6.12 9.57
N ILE A 133 5.31 5.25 8.58
CA ILE A 133 5.43 5.56 7.14
C ILE A 133 4.52 4.61 6.38
N ILE A 134 3.60 5.15 5.58
CA ILE A 134 2.58 4.43 4.81
C ILE A 134 2.69 4.88 3.36
N GLY A 135 2.43 3.99 2.40
CA GLY A 135 2.53 4.26 0.96
C GLY A 135 1.57 5.34 0.45
N SER A 136 0.45 5.58 1.14
CA SER A 136 -0.51 6.64 0.81
C SER A 136 -1.09 7.31 2.05
N GLY A 137 -1.75 8.46 1.87
CA GLY A 137 -2.36 9.19 2.98
C GLY A 137 -3.46 8.40 3.69
N MET A 138 -3.36 8.29 5.02
CA MET A 138 -4.43 7.72 5.86
C MET A 138 -5.52 8.76 6.06
N LYS A 139 -6.77 8.45 5.67
CA LYS A 139 -7.89 9.41 5.73
C LYS A 139 -8.16 9.93 7.15
N ASN A 140 -8.04 9.09 8.15
CA ASN A 140 -8.25 9.47 9.56
C ASN A 140 -7.30 10.55 10.08
N LEU A 141 -6.10 10.66 9.52
CA LEU A 141 -5.06 11.59 9.99
C LEU A 141 -4.61 12.60 8.93
N GLY A 142 -5.00 12.41 7.65
CA GLY A 142 -4.63 13.29 6.54
C GLY A 142 -3.15 13.25 6.14
N VAL A 143 -2.37 12.29 6.65
CA VAL A 143 -0.93 12.18 6.41
C VAL A 143 -0.54 10.73 6.10
N ASN A 144 0.59 10.55 5.40
CA ASN A 144 1.20 9.25 5.12
C ASN A 144 2.41 8.94 6.01
N ALA A 145 2.88 9.91 6.78
CA ALA A 145 3.98 9.73 7.72
C ALA A 145 3.81 10.65 8.92
N ARG A 146 4.28 10.21 10.08
CA ARG A 146 4.31 11.00 11.33
C ARG A 146 5.40 10.51 12.24
N ALA A 147 6.10 11.45 12.91
CA ALA A 147 6.99 11.15 14.00
C ALA A 147 6.21 11.06 15.32
N GLY A 148 6.09 9.87 15.87
CA GLY A 148 5.50 9.64 17.18
C GLY A 148 6.54 9.64 18.29
N LYS A 149 6.10 10.04 19.51
CA LYS A 149 6.94 9.99 20.72
C LYS A 149 6.97 8.60 21.38
N GLY A 150 6.17 7.64 20.90
CA GLY A 150 6.13 6.27 21.39
C GLY A 150 7.32 5.44 20.89
N ASN A 151 7.48 4.26 21.47
CA ASN A 151 8.54 3.31 21.14
C ASN A 151 8.25 2.40 19.95
N VAL A 152 7.13 2.59 19.23
CA VAL A 152 6.74 1.78 18.09
C VAL A 152 6.96 2.56 16.80
N PHE A 153 7.52 1.88 15.80
CA PHE A 153 7.65 2.37 14.43
C PHE A 153 6.98 1.40 13.47
N VAL A 154 5.92 1.85 12.79
CA VAL A 154 5.18 1.07 11.81
C VAL A 154 5.54 1.51 10.40
N ILE A 155 5.95 0.60 9.55
CA ILE A 155 6.39 0.93 8.19
C ILE A 155 5.81 -0.03 7.16
N GLU A 156 5.38 0.52 6.03
CA GLU A 156 5.15 -0.24 4.82
C GLU A 156 6.50 -0.66 4.22
N ALA A 157 6.72 -1.96 4.15
CA ALA A 157 7.96 -2.57 3.68
C ALA A 157 7.82 -2.91 2.19
N ASP A 158 8.45 -2.06 1.36
CA ASP A 158 8.39 -2.14 -0.09
C ASP A 158 9.39 -3.19 -0.59
N GLU A 159 8.89 -4.24 -1.25
CA GLU A 159 9.70 -5.30 -1.84
C GLU A 159 10.42 -4.88 -3.11
N TYR A 160 9.92 -3.84 -3.79
CA TYR A 160 10.55 -3.36 -5.03
C TYR A 160 11.99 -2.93 -4.78
N ASP A 161 12.90 -3.37 -5.68
CA ASP A 161 14.35 -3.15 -5.55
C ASP A 161 14.91 -3.66 -4.20
N ARG A 162 14.25 -4.64 -3.59
CA ARG A 162 14.61 -5.25 -2.29
C ARG A 162 14.78 -4.24 -1.16
N MET A 163 14.08 -3.10 -1.23
CA MET A 163 14.25 -2.01 -0.27
C MET A 163 13.91 -2.40 1.16
N PHE A 164 13.00 -3.35 1.36
CA PHE A 164 12.63 -3.86 2.68
C PHE A 164 13.79 -4.54 3.44
N LEU A 165 14.86 -4.99 2.73
CA LEU A 165 16.01 -5.64 3.36
C LEU A 165 16.91 -4.68 4.17
N GLY A 166 16.74 -3.37 4.01
CA GLY A 166 17.41 -2.38 4.86
C GLY A 166 16.72 -2.13 6.20
N LEU A 167 15.55 -2.70 6.44
CA LEU A 167 14.78 -2.49 7.65
C LEU A 167 15.33 -3.28 8.85
N ARG A 168 14.89 -2.91 10.06
CA ARG A 168 15.21 -3.58 11.33
C ARG A 168 13.93 -3.90 12.11
N PRO A 169 13.10 -4.81 11.62
CA PRO A 169 11.84 -5.14 12.27
C PRO A 169 12.03 -6.06 13.47
N ARG A 170 11.13 -5.97 14.44
CA ARG A 170 10.91 -6.94 15.50
C ARG A 170 9.63 -7.74 15.27
N ILE A 171 8.70 -7.17 14.54
CA ILE A 171 7.48 -7.82 14.06
C ILE A 171 7.41 -7.60 12.56
N GLU A 172 7.29 -8.68 11.81
CA GLU A 172 7.04 -8.66 10.38
C GLU A 172 5.66 -9.17 10.07
N ILE A 173 4.99 -8.52 9.13
CA ILE A 173 3.73 -8.98 8.58
C ILE A 173 3.94 -9.29 7.09
N VAL A 174 3.54 -10.48 6.65
CA VAL A 174 3.43 -10.80 5.23
C VAL A 174 1.96 -11.08 4.91
N THR A 175 1.37 -10.19 4.15
CA THR A 175 -0.08 -10.23 3.85
C THR A 175 -0.46 -11.31 2.85
N ASN A 176 0.34 -11.49 1.82
CA ASN A 176 0.22 -12.51 0.77
C ASN A 176 1.51 -12.50 -0.07
N LEU A 177 1.70 -13.51 -0.89
CA LEU A 177 2.83 -13.59 -1.80
C LEU A 177 2.41 -14.16 -3.15
N GLU A 178 2.36 -13.29 -4.15
CA GLU A 178 2.12 -13.62 -5.56
C GLU A 178 3.24 -13.02 -6.41
N HIS A 179 3.49 -13.58 -7.60
CA HIS A 179 4.51 -13.04 -8.50
C HIS A 179 4.13 -11.65 -8.99
N ASP A 180 4.92 -10.66 -8.64
CA ASP A 180 4.80 -9.27 -9.08
C ASP A 180 6.19 -8.67 -9.35
N HIS A 181 6.24 -7.50 -9.97
CA HIS A 181 7.48 -6.81 -10.31
C HIS A 181 8.45 -7.65 -11.15
N PRO A 182 8.04 -8.15 -12.34
CA PRO A 182 8.86 -9.05 -13.15
C PRO A 182 10.18 -8.42 -13.63
N ASP A 183 10.28 -7.10 -13.61
CA ASP A 183 11.50 -6.33 -13.87
C ASP A 183 12.52 -6.44 -12.73
N CYS A 184 12.07 -6.75 -11.51
CA CYS A 184 12.89 -6.92 -10.32
C CYS A 184 13.03 -8.40 -9.90
N TYR A 185 11.98 -9.17 -10.11
CA TYR A 185 11.88 -10.60 -9.81
C TYR A 185 11.42 -11.37 -11.04
N PRO A 186 12.34 -11.88 -11.85
CA PRO A 186 12.00 -12.61 -13.08
C PRO A 186 11.10 -13.83 -12.84
N THR A 187 11.25 -14.50 -11.69
CA THR A 187 10.45 -15.66 -11.28
C THR A 187 9.83 -15.47 -9.90
N PHE A 188 8.82 -16.29 -9.59
CA PHE A 188 8.25 -16.35 -8.24
C PHE A 188 9.31 -16.79 -7.20
N GLU A 189 10.22 -17.69 -7.56
CA GLU A 189 11.30 -18.17 -6.70
C GLU A 189 12.28 -17.05 -6.34
N ASP A 190 12.58 -16.13 -7.27
CA ASP A 190 13.40 -14.95 -6.97
C ASP A 190 12.73 -14.04 -5.95
N MET A 191 11.42 -13.85 -6.08
CA MET A 191 10.63 -13.08 -5.13
C MET A 191 10.54 -13.79 -3.77
N LEU A 192 10.27 -15.09 -3.75
CA LEU A 192 10.26 -15.90 -2.52
C LEU A 192 11.58 -15.80 -1.78
N THR A 193 12.72 -15.94 -2.47
CA THR A 193 14.06 -15.81 -1.88
C THR A 193 14.27 -14.43 -1.23
N ALA A 194 13.77 -13.37 -1.85
CA ALA A 194 13.85 -12.03 -1.26
C ALA A 194 13.00 -11.93 0.02
N PHE A 195 11.80 -12.55 0.05
CA PHE A 195 10.95 -12.58 1.24
C PHE A 195 11.52 -13.48 2.33
N GLU A 196 12.17 -14.59 2.01
CA GLU A 196 12.94 -15.39 2.98
C GLU A 196 14.05 -14.56 3.61
N SER A 197 14.80 -13.79 2.81
CA SER A 197 15.81 -12.86 3.31
C SER A 197 15.22 -11.74 4.18
N PHE A 198 13.99 -11.32 3.91
CA PHE A 198 13.28 -10.37 4.76
C PHE A 198 12.94 -11.01 6.11
N VAL A 199 12.43 -12.24 6.13
CA VAL A 199 12.15 -12.98 7.39
C VAL A 199 13.43 -13.18 8.22
N ASP A 200 14.59 -13.31 7.58
CA ASP A 200 15.88 -13.45 8.26
C ASP A 200 16.34 -12.18 9.00
N LEU A 201 15.74 -11.00 8.69
CA LEU A 201 15.98 -9.76 9.44
C LEU A 201 15.43 -9.81 10.88
N LEU A 202 14.46 -10.68 11.14
CA LEU A 202 13.89 -10.81 12.47
C LEU A 202 14.96 -11.22 13.49
N PRO A 203 15.07 -10.56 14.66
CA PRO A 203 15.90 -11.03 15.76
C PRO A 203 15.40 -12.39 16.30
N ALA A 204 16.17 -13.02 17.16
CA ALA A 204 15.81 -14.34 17.71
C ALA A 204 14.47 -14.33 18.45
N ASP A 205 14.09 -13.21 19.05
CA ASP A 205 12.81 -12.98 19.75
C ASP A 205 11.79 -12.25 18.88
N GLY A 206 12.04 -12.13 17.57
CA GLY A 206 11.13 -11.53 16.61
C GLY A 206 10.00 -12.46 16.21
N THR A 207 8.94 -11.88 15.65
CA THR A 207 7.74 -12.62 15.26
C THR A 207 7.33 -12.31 13.82
N LEU A 208 7.09 -13.36 13.04
CA LEU A 208 6.44 -13.29 11.73
C LEU A 208 4.92 -13.46 11.91
N ILE A 209 4.13 -12.49 11.46
CA ILE A 209 2.68 -12.58 11.31
C ILE A 209 2.39 -12.82 9.83
N VAL A 210 1.64 -13.88 9.50
CA VAL A 210 1.47 -14.29 8.11
C VAL A 210 0.04 -14.73 7.81
N CYS A 211 -0.46 -14.37 6.61
CA CYS A 211 -1.77 -14.83 6.15
C CYS A 211 -1.71 -16.34 5.85
N ALA A 212 -2.41 -17.13 6.64
CA ALA A 212 -2.46 -18.58 6.48
C ALA A 212 -3.44 -19.04 5.38
N ASP A 213 -4.33 -18.14 4.91
CA ASP A 213 -5.22 -18.38 3.77
C ASP A 213 -4.49 -18.30 2.43
N ASP A 214 -3.31 -17.70 2.41
CA ASP A 214 -2.54 -17.48 1.18
C ASP A 214 -1.53 -18.61 0.96
N LYS A 215 -1.60 -19.23 -0.23
CA LYS A 215 -0.72 -20.36 -0.58
C LYS A 215 0.73 -19.95 -0.76
N GLY A 216 0.97 -18.73 -1.25
CA GLY A 216 2.32 -18.22 -1.51
C GLY A 216 3.10 -17.97 -0.23
N THR A 217 2.42 -17.78 0.90
CA THR A 217 3.08 -17.57 2.21
C THR A 217 3.50 -18.85 2.91
N ALA A 218 3.01 -20.03 2.51
CA ALA A 218 3.30 -21.30 3.16
C ALA A 218 4.82 -21.64 3.24
N PRO A 219 5.63 -21.37 2.18
CA PRO A 219 7.08 -21.54 2.25
C PRO A 219 7.73 -20.67 3.33
N LEU A 220 7.26 -19.41 3.50
CA LEU A 220 7.79 -18.48 4.51
C LEU A 220 7.50 -18.95 5.93
N ILE A 221 6.35 -19.57 6.20
CA ILE A 221 6.05 -20.21 7.48
C ILE A 221 7.07 -21.30 7.78
N THR A 222 7.39 -22.12 6.78
CA THR A 222 8.36 -23.21 6.90
C THR A 222 9.77 -22.66 7.13
N HIS A 223 10.17 -21.64 6.38
CA HIS A 223 11.47 -20.97 6.51
C HIS A 223 11.63 -20.36 7.92
N ALA A 224 10.67 -19.55 8.37
CA ALA A 224 10.71 -18.90 9.69
C ALA A 224 10.85 -19.91 10.84
N ARG A 225 10.11 -21.03 10.77
CA ARG A 225 10.20 -22.10 11.78
C ARG A 225 11.56 -22.79 11.81
N ARG A 226 12.13 -23.08 10.64
CA ARG A 226 13.48 -23.65 10.54
C ARG A 226 14.54 -22.71 11.13
N ALA A 227 14.33 -21.40 10.95
CA ALA A 227 15.17 -20.36 11.54
C ALA A 227 14.87 -20.08 13.03
N GLY A 228 13.98 -20.86 13.66
CA GLY A 228 13.62 -20.71 15.08
C GLY A 228 12.82 -19.46 15.42
N LYS A 229 12.20 -18.79 14.42
CA LYS A 229 11.39 -17.59 14.62
C LYS A 229 9.98 -17.94 15.10
N ALA A 230 9.39 -17.08 15.92
CA ALA A 230 7.98 -17.18 16.27
C ALA A 230 7.10 -16.86 15.06
N VAL A 231 6.04 -17.65 14.88
CA VAL A 231 5.09 -17.47 13.76
C VAL A 231 3.68 -17.39 14.31
N VAL A 232 2.94 -16.37 13.87
CA VAL A 232 1.51 -16.18 14.11
C VAL A 232 0.79 -16.27 12.77
N GLY A 233 -0.09 -17.25 12.60
CA GLY A 233 -0.96 -17.37 11.43
C GLY A 233 -2.25 -16.59 11.62
N TYR A 234 -2.70 -15.84 10.60
CA TYR A 234 -4.05 -15.29 10.59
C TYR A 234 -4.84 -15.78 9.38
N ALA A 235 -6.16 -15.97 9.55
CA ALA A 235 -7.02 -16.49 8.51
C ALA A 235 -8.46 -15.98 8.66
N LEU A 236 -9.20 -15.98 7.56
CA LEU A 236 -10.66 -15.96 7.61
C LEU A 236 -11.16 -17.32 8.08
N GLN A 237 -12.47 -17.40 8.30
CA GLN A 237 -13.12 -18.63 8.67
C GLN A 237 -12.71 -19.75 7.71
N SER A 238 -11.93 -20.70 8.17
CA SER A 238 -11.57 -21.89 7.42
C SER A 238 -11.72 -23.12 8.32
N ASP A 239 -12.12 -24.23 7.74
CA ASP A 239 -11.95 -25.57 8.31
C ASP A 239 -10.47 -25.96 8.36
N MET A 240 -9.60 -25.09 7.88
CA MET A 240 -8.18 -25.25 7.95
C MET A 240 -7.73 -25.05 9.40
N THR A 241 -7.22 -26.09 9.99
CA THR A 241 -6.28 -25.98 11.09
C THR A 241 -5.16 -25.08 10.63
N ILE A 242 -5.16 -23.82 11.11
CA ILE A 242 -4.02 -22.91 10.86
C ILE A 242 -2.82 -23.70 11.36
N ASN A 243 -1.94 -24.10 10.43
CA ASN A 243 -0.75 -24.88 10.77
C ASN A 243 0.26 -23.98 11.48
N SER A 244 -0.19 -23.32 12.55
CA SER A 244 0.61 -22.48 13.44
C SER A 244 0.18 -22.70 14.88
N PRO A 245 1.10 -22.85 15.84
CA PRO A 245 0.76 -22.96 17.24
C PRO A 245 0.10 -21.70 17.78
N ASN A 246 0.38 -20.54 17.18
CA ASN A 246 -0.21 -19.25 17.51
C ASN A 246 -1.04 -18.77 16.33
N TRP A 247 -2.27 -18.38 16.58
CA TRP A 247 -3.20 -17.99 15.52
C TRP A 247 -4.23 -16.97 15.96
N ILE A 248 -4.76 -16.24 14.97
CA ILE A 248 -5.91 -15.34 15.08
C ILE A 248 -6.84 -15.54 13.86
N GLN A 249 -8.14 -15.62 14.08
CA GLN A 249 -9.11 -15.99 13.05
C GLN A 249 -10.38 -15.15 13.12
N ALA A 250 -10.92 -14.74 11.96
CA ALA A 250 -12.25 -14.18 11.87
C ALA A 250 -13.29 -15.28 11.68
N ARG A 251 -14.44 -15.13 12.36
CA ARG A 251 -15.57 -16.07 12.30
C ARG A 251 -16.88 -15.30 12.13
N GLY A 252 -17.83 -15.93 11.44
CA GLY A 252 -19.19 -15.39 11.31
C GLY A 252 -19.26 -14.08 10.56
N LEU A 253 -18.52 -13.97 9.45
CA LEU A 253 -18.52 -12.78 8.59
C LEU A 253 -19.92 -12.47 8.09
N LYS A 254 -20.36 -11.23 8.29
CA LYS A 254 -21.64 -10.71 7.81
C LYS A 254 -21.45 -9.30 7.28
N LEU A 255 -22.11 -9.00 6.19
CA LEU A 255 -22.18 -7.62 5.71
C LEU A 255 -22.89 -6.75 6.74
N ASN A 256 -22.37 -5.54 6.95
CA ASN A 256 -22.94 -4.58 7.88
C ASN A 256 -23.48 -3.33 7.16
N THR A 257 -24.22 -2.54 7.87
CA THR A 257 -24.81 -1.29 7.35
C THR A 257 -23.80 -0.17 7.08
N LEU A 258 -22.56 -0.33 7.55
CA LEU A 258 -21.46 0.61 7.30
C LEU A 258 -20.81 0.37 5.91
N GLY A 259 -21.16 -0.74 5.26
CA GLY A 259 -20.68 -1.12 3.92
C GLY A 259 -19.40 -1.95 3.92
N GLY A 260 -19.00 -2.45 5.09
CA GLY A 260 -17.94 -3.44 5.29
C GLY A 260 -18.50 -4.70 5.93
N PHE A 261 -17.72 -5.31 6.84
CA PHE A 261 -18.07 -6.56 7.50
C PHE A 261 -18.09 -6.43 9.02
N SER A 262 -19.06 -7.12 9.65
CA SER A 262 -19.05 -7.48 11.07
C SER A 262 -18.60 -8.93 11.23
N PHE A 263 -17.73 -9.21 12.18
CA PHE A 263 -17.21 -10.55 12.45
C PHE A 263 -16.71 -10.67 13.88
N ASN A 264 -16.56 -11.90 14.35
CA ASN A 264 -15.96 -12.22 15.63
C ASN A 264 -14.52 -12.68 15.42
N VAL A 265 -13.60 -12.18 16.22
CA VAL A 265 -12.21 -12.62 16.23
C VAL A 265 -12.01 -13.64 17.33
N ALA A 266 -11.40 -14.77 16.98
CA ALA A 266 -10.92 -15.75 17.94
C ALA A 266 -9.38 -15.82 17.85
N SER A 267 -8.71 -15.88 18.98
CA SER A 267 -7.24 -15.91 19.07
C SER A 267 -6.79 -16.77 20.25
N ASN A 268 -5.61 -17.37 20.14
CA ASN A 268 -4.92 -18.06 21.24
C ASN A 268 -3.63 -17.37 21.69
N LEU A 269 -3.36 -16.17 21.20
CA LEU A 269 -2.10 -15.45 21.44
C LEU A 269 -1.91 -15.01 22.90
N SER A 270 -3.00 -14.69 23.59
CA SER A 270 -3.00 -14.17 24.97
C SER A 270 -3.08 -15.26 26.05
N GLY A 271 -2.75 -16.50 25.72
CA GLY A 271 -2.77 -17.64 26.67
C GLY A 271 -4.17 -18.16 26.98
N GLY A 272 -5.21 -17.72 26.27
CA GLY A 272 -6.58 -18.18 26.37
C GLY A 272 -7.37 -17.81 25.12
N LEU A 273 -8.51 -18.49 24.89
CA LEU A 273 -9.40 -18.10 23.78
C LEU A 273 -10.03 -16.75 24.08
N SER A 274 -9.58 -15.72 23.39
CA SER A 274 -10.23 -14.41 23.38
C SER A 274 -11.24 -14.33 22.24
N SER A 275 -12.37 -13.67 22.49
CA SER A 275 -13.35 -13.36 21.44
C SER A 275 -13.75 -11.90 21.52
N VAL A 276 -13.64 -11.21 20.41
CA VAL A 276 -14.04 -9.80 20.28
C VAL A 276 -14.78 -9.59 18.97
N SER A 277 -15.88 -8.81 19.02
CA SER A 277 -16.60 -8.41 17.81
C SER A 277 -15.94 -7.19 17.18
N VAL A 278 -15.82 -7.20 15.86
CA VAL A 278 -15.24 -6.13 15.04
C VAL A 278 -16.25 -5.75 13.96
N ASP A 279 -16.45 -4.44 13.79
CA ASP A 279 -17.21 -3.85 12.69
C ASP A 279 -16.27 -3.02 11.83
N LEU A 280 -16.15 -3.32 10.54
CA LEU A 280 -15.37 -2.53 9.59
C LEU A 280 -16.31 -1.74 8.70
N GLN A 281 -15.94 -0.49 8.39
CA GLN A 281 -16.64 0.31 7.37
C GLN A 281 -15.95 0.24 6.00
N VAL A 282 -14.68 -0.19 5.94
CA VAL A 282 -13.99 -0.43 4.67
C VAL A 282 -14.43 -1.77 4.08
N PRO A 283 -14.78 -1.79 2.77
CA PRO A 283 -15.38 -2.97 2.16
C PRO A 283 -14.35 -4.06 1.81
N GLY A 284 -14.84 -5.27 1.57
CA GLY A 284 -14.05 -6.40 1.07
C GLY A 284 -13.46 -7.30 2.16
N GLU A 285 -13.46 -8.61 1.90
CA GLU A 285 -12.89 -9.62 2.80
C GLU A 285 -11.38 -9.46 3.01
N HIS A 286 -10.67 -8.92 1.99
CA HIS A 286 -9.25 -8.59 2.12
C HIS A 286 -9.00 -7.61 3.27
N ASN A 287 -9.92 -6.68 3.53
CA ASN A 287 -9.81 -5.76 4.67
C ASN A 287 -10.09 -6.43 6.02
N VAL A 288 -10.87 -7.51 6.04
CA VAL A 288 -10.99 -8.37 7.24
C VAL A 288 -9.64 -9.03 7.54
N ARG A 289 -8.94 -9.57 6.52
CA ARG A 289 -7.58 -10.11 6.68
C ARG A 289 -6.60 -9.05 7.17
N ASN A 290 -6.62 -7.85 6.60
CA ASN A 290 -5.77 -6.73 7.03
C ASN A 290 -6.03 -6.35 8.50
N ALA A 291 -7.31 -6.37 8.93
CA ALA A 291 -7.68 -6.10 10.32
C ALA A 291 -7.22 -7.21 11.28
N LEU A 292 -7.25 -8.48 10.88
CA LEU A 292 -6.70 -9.58 11.67
C LEU A 292 -5.20 -9.42 11.91
N ALA A 293 -4.43 -9.06 10.86
CA ALA A 293 -3.01 -8.77 11.00
C ALA A 293 -2.75 -7.61 12.00
N ALA A 294 -3.57 -6.54 11.94
CA ALA A 294 -3.47 -5.43 12.88
C ALA A 294 -3.80 -5.86 14.32
N LEU A 295 -4.80 -6.71 14.52
CA LEU A 295 -5.16 -7.22 15.83
C LEU A 295 -4.11 -8.19 16.39
N ALA A 296 -3.45 -8.99 15.54
CA ALA A 296 -2.32 -9.82 15.95
C ALA A 296 -1.17 -8.97 16.52
N VAL A 297 -0.85 -7.85 15.87
CA VAL A 297 0.13 -6.87 16.39
C VAL A 297 -0.29 -6.35 17.76
N VAL A 298 -1.57 -5.99 17.93
CA VAL A 298 -2.12 -5.48 19.19
C VAL A 298 -1.95 -6.48 20.32
N GLU A 299 -2.25 -7.76 20.06
CA GLU A 299 -2.09 -8.82 21.05
C GLU A 299 -0.63 -9.08 21.40
N LEU A 300 0.27 -9.13 20.42
CA LEU A 300 1.71 -9.28 20.65
C LEU A 300 2.31 -8.12 21.45
N LEU A 301 1.76 -6.91 21.33
CA LEU A 301 2.16 -5.76 22.13
C LEU A 301 1.49 -5.73 23.52
N GLY A 302 0.71 -6.74 23.89
CA GLY A 302 -0.01 -6.80 25.17
C GLY A 302 -1.09 -5.72 25.34
N LEU A 303 -1.68 -5.27 24.22
CA LEU A 303 -2.68 -4.21 24.23
C LEU A 303 -4.11 -4.78 24.18
N SER A 304 -5.09 -3.94 24.51
CA SER A 304 -6.50 -4.35 24.56
C SER A 304 -7.07 -4.55 23.16
N THR A 305 -7.35 -5.79 22.78
CA THR A 305 -8.01 -6.17 21.53
C THR A 305 -9.41 -5.55 21.41
N GLN A 306 -10.14 -5.44 22.53
CA GLN A 306 -11.46 -4.80 22.53
C GLN A 306 -11.40 -3.28 22.20
N LYS A 307 -10.41 -2.57 22.71
CA LYS A 307 -10.20 -1.16 22.33
C LYS A 307 -9.74 -1.04 20.89
N ALA A 308 -8.91 -1.96 20.43
CA ALA A 308 -8.45 -2.01 19.04
C ALA A 308 -9.61 -2.27 18.06
N ALA A 309 -10.52 -3.16 18.40
CA ALA A 309 -11.73 -3.41 17.61
C ALA A 309 -12.58 -2.15 17.43
N ARG A 310 -12.75 -1.35 18.49
CA ARG A 310 -13.45 -0.05 18.42
C ARG A 310 -12.70 0.96 17.53
N ALA A 311 -11.36 0.98 17.59
CA ALA A 311 -10.56 1.83 16.73
C ALA A 311 -10.70 1.42 15.25
N LEU A 312 -10.69 0.12 14.95
CA LEU A 312 -10.91 -0.40 13.60
C LEU A 312 -12.28 -0.03 13.03
N ALA A 313 -13.32 0.04 13.87
CA ALA A 313 -14.66 0.46 13.44
C ALA A 313 -14.67 1.92 12.91
N SER A 314 -13.76 2.77 13.36
CA SER A 314 -13.61 4.16 12.90
C SER A 314 -12.56 4.34 11.80
N PHE A 315 -11.88 3.27 11.35
CA PHE A 315 -10.90 3.35 10.28
C PHE A 315 -11.57 3.64 8.94
N SER A 316 -11.28 4.78 8.34
CA SER A 316 -11.94 5.28 7.12
C SER A 316 -11.17 5.00 5.82
N GLY A 317 -10.08 4.23 5.89
CA GLY A 317 -9.29 3.82 4.73
C GLY A 317 -8.11 4.74 4.43
N THR A 318 -7.49 4.48 3.29
CA THR A 318 -6.34 5.24 2.76
C THR A 318 -6.69 5.80 1.38
N GLY A 319 -5.95 6.80 0.94
CA GLY A 319 -6.12 7.37 -0.39
C GLY A 319 -5.91 6.32 -1.48
N ARG A 320 -6.72 6.38 -2.51
CA ARG A 320 -6.71 5.47 -3.66
C ARG A 320 -6.83 3.97 -3.27
N ARG A 321 -7.56 3.62 -2.20
CA ARG A 321 -7.93 2.25 -1.83
C ARG A 321 -9.41 2.22 -1.54
N PHE A 322 -10.21 1.84 -2.54
CA PHE A 322 -11.66 1.93 -2.57
C PHE A 322 -12.14 3.33 -2.12
N GLU A 323 -11.50 4.35 -2.65
CA GLU A 323 -11.71 5.73 -2.23
C GLU A 323 -12.95 6.34 -2.87
N LEU A 324 -13.97 6.64 -2.09
CA LEU A 324 -15.10 7.46 -2.56
C LEU A 324 -14.61 8.87 -2.89
N ARG A 325 -14.63 9.22 -4.18
CA ARG A 325 -14.25 10.55 -4.69
C ARG A 325 -15.44 11.53 -4.60
N GLY A 326 -16.64 11.02 -4.65
CA GLY A 326 -17.85 11.78 -4.51
C GLY A 326 -19.04 11.16 -5.23
N GLU A 327 -20.17 11.90 -5.18
CA GLU A 327 -21.39 11.56 -5.90
C GLU A 327 -21.88 12.75 -6.71
N ALA A 328 -22.35 12.49 -7.93
CA ALA A 328 -22.95 13.49 -8.79
C ALA A 328 -24.04 12.86 -9.68
N LYS A 329 -25.22 13.50 -9.80
CA LYS A 329 -26.35 12.99 -10.59
C LYS A 329 -26.77 11.55 -10.25
N GLY A 330 -26.58 11.11 -9.00
CA GLY A 330 -26.88 9.76 -8.56
C GLY A 330 -25.79 8.72 -8.91
N VAL A 331 -24.70 9.14 -9.55
CA VAL A 331 -23.53 8.29 -9.84
C VAL A 331 -22.55 8.35 -8.68
N THR A 332 -22.13 7.20 -8.16
CA THR A 332 -21.06 7.08 -7.14
C THR A 332 -19.73 6.86 -7.84
N ILE A 333 -18.70 7.66 -7.51
CA ILE A 333 -17.38 7.60 -8.15
C ILE A 333 -16.34 7.17 -7.14
N ILE A 334 -15.64 6.08 -7.46
CA ILE A 334 -14.64 5.43 -6.61
C ILE A 334 -13.33 5.33 -7.37
N ASP A 335 -12.22 5.58 -6.68
CA ASP A 335 -10.86 5.41 -7.17
C ASP A 335 -10.13 4.34 -6.37
N ASP A 336 -9.43 3.44 -7.07
CA ASP A 336 -8.64 2.39 -6.46
C ASP A 336 -7.30 2.21 -7.18
N TYR A 337 -6.26 1.95 -6.42
CA TYR A 337 -4.90 1.75 -6.93
C TYR A 337 -4.69 0.34 -7.50
N ALA A 338 -5.73 -0.49 -7.54
CA ALA A 338 -5.67 -1.86 -8.04
C ALA A 338 -5.11 -1.93 -9.46
N HIS A 339 -4.02 -2.66 -9.61
CA HIS A 339 -3.27 -2.79 -10.87
C HIS A 339 -2.75 -4.21 -11.10
N HIS A 340 -3.07 -5.15 -10.23
CA HIS A 340 -2.84 -6.59 -10.36
C HIS A 340 -4.19 -7.31 -10.52
N PRO A 341 -4.29 -8.42 -11.28
CA PRO A 341 -5.56 -9.13 -11.48
C PRO A 341 -6.28 -9.48 -10.16
N THR A 342 -5.55 -9.96 -9.17
CA THR A 342 -6.07 -10.30 -7.84
C THR A 342 -6.67 -9.08 -7.14
N GLU A 343 -6.01 -7.92 -7.22
CA GLU A 343 -6.54 -6.67 -6.64
C GLU A 343 -7.81 -6.22 -7.35
N ILE A 344 -7.83 -6.27 -8.70
CA ILE A 344 -8.99 -5.90 -9.51
C ILE A 344 -10.20 -6.77 -9.13
N MET A 345 -10.02 -8.09 -9.06
CA MET A 345 -11.09 -9.00 -8.64
C MET A 345 -11.59 -8.70 -7.24
N ALA A 346 -10.68 -8.48 -6.28
CA ALA A 346 -11.03 -8.18 -4.90
C ALA A 346 -11.81 -6.85 -4.76
N THR A 347 -11.37 -5.81 -5.51
CA THR A 347 -12.01 -4.49 -5.51
C THR A 347 -13.39 -4.52 -6.17
N LEU A 348 -13.54 -5.23 -7.30
CA LEU A 348 -14.84 -5.40 -7.97
C LEU A 348 -15.81 -6.21 -7.10
N ALA A 349 -15.36 -7.29 -6.46
CA ALA A 349 -16.18 -8.06 -5.51
C ALA A 349 -16.63 -7.21 -4.31
N ALA A 350 -15.73 -6.36 -3.79
CA ALA A 350 -16.06 -5.41 -2.74
C ALA A 350 -17.11 -4.37 -3.20
N ALA A 351 -16.99 -3.88 -4.44
CA ALA A 351 -17.96 -2.94 -5.02
C ALA A 351 -19.33 -3.61 -5.20
N ARG A 352 -19.36 -4.85 -5.72
CA ARG A 352 -20.59 -5.62 -5.89
C ARG A 352 -21.32 -5.87 -4.56
N THR A 353 -20.53 -6.15 -3.53
CA THR A 353 -21.03 -6.37 -2.17
C THR A 353 -21.58 -5.08 -1.54
N ARG A 354 -20.86 -3.96 -1.72
CA ARG A 354 -21.26 -2.67 -1.12
C ARG A 354 -22.44 -2.01 -1.84
N TYR A 355 -22.59 -2.24 -3.14
CA TYR A 355 -23.61 -1.64 -4.00
C TYR A 355 -24.46 -2.71 -4.71
N PRO A 356 -25.21 -3.52 -3.96
CA PRO A 356 -25.99 -4.60 -4.55
C PRO A 356 -27.03 -4.06 -5.54
N GLY A 357 -27.13 -4.73 -6.70
CA GLY A 357 -28.08 -4.37 -7.76
C GLY A 357 -27.77 -3.10 -8.57
N ARG A 358 -26.71 -2.36 -8.23
CA ARG A 358 -26.23 -1.23 -9.04
C ARG A 358 -25.32 -1.69 -10.16
N ARG A 359 -25.38 -1.00 -11.31
CA ARG A 359 -24.46 -1.24 -12.42
C ARG A 359 -23.08 -0.72 -12.06
N ILE A 360 -22.05 -1.57 -12.21
CA ILE A 360 -20.64 -1.25 -11.98
C ILE A 360 -19.96 -1.05 -13.33
N CYS A 361 -19.53 0.19 -13.59
CA CYS A 361 -18.70 0.55 -14.73
C CYS A 361 -17.26 0.66 -14.26
N ALA A 362 -16.39 -0.26 -14.72
CA ALA A 362 -14.98 -0.30 -14.37
C ALA A 362 -14.15 0.38 -15.45
N VAL A 363 -13.31 1.33 -15.07
CA VAL A 363 -12.23 1.85 -15.92
C VAL A 363 -10.93 1.25 -15.43
N TRP A 364 -10.16 0.63 -16.32
CA TRP A 364 -8.86 0.07 -16.00
C TRP A 364 -7.77 0.67 -16.87
N GLN A 365 -6.72 1.17 -16.23
CA GLN A 365 -5.48 1.56 -16.87
C GLN A 365 -4.41 0.52 -16.57
N PRO A 366 -4.00 -0.30 -17.56
CA PRO A 366 -2.89 -1.24 -17.37
C PRO A 366 -1.60 -0.50 -17.00
N HIS A 367 -0.89 -1.04 -16.02
CA HIS A 367 0.35 -0.42 -15.52
C HIS A 367 1.55 -1.29 -15.86
N THR A 368 2.43 -0.77 -16.71
CA THR A 368 3.60 -1.35 -17.38
C THR A 368 3.27 -2.42 -18.44
N TYR A 369 4.05 -2.44 -19.50
CA TYR A 369 3.92 -3.42 -20.56
C TYR A 369 4.27 -4.83 -20.07
N SER A 370 5.40 -4.94 -19.33
CA SER A 370 5.90 -6.22 -18.84
C SER A 370 4.85 -6.94 -17.98
N ARG A 371 4.25 -6.26 -16.99
CA ARG A 371 3.21 -6.85 -16.15
C ARG A 371 1.98 -7.22 -16.97
N THR A 372 1.53 -6.35 -17.87
CA THR A 372 0.32 -6.58 -18.66
C THR A 372 0.48 -7.79 -19.57
N GLN A 373 1.65 -7.98 -20.17
CA GLN A 373 1.94 -9.13 -21.04
C GLN A 373 2.10 -10.44 -20.24
N ILE A 374 2.83 -10.42 -19.12
CA ILE A 374 3.06 -11.62 -18.29
C ILE A 374 1.74 -12.12 -17.68
N LEU A 375 0.88 -11.23 -17.22
CA LEU A 375 -0.41 -11.55 -16.58
C LEU A 375 -1.59 -11.40 -17.55
N PHE A 376 -1.36 -11.51 -18.87
CA PHE A 376 -2.36 -11.28 -19.90
C PHE A 376 -3.63 -12.13 -19.71
N ALA A 377 -3.45 -13.42 -19.46
CA ALA A 377 -4.56 -14.34 -19.28
C ALA A 377 -5.37 -14.08 -18.02
N GLU A 378 -4.70 -13.67 -16.95
CA GLU A 378 -5.31 -13.31 -15.66
C GLU A 378 -6.08 -11.99 -15.79
N PHE A 379 -5.49 -10.96 -16.42
CA PHE A 379 -6.17 -9.69 -16.67
C PHE A 379 -7.43 -9.88 -17.53
N SER A 380 -7.38 -10.70 -18.57
CA SER A 380 -8.55 -10.93 -19.41
C SER A 380 -9.75 -11.50 -18.64
N ARG A 381 -9.54 -12.14 -17.50
CA ARG A 381 -10.58 -12.78 -16.66
C ARG A 381 -10.91 -12.04 -15.37
N ALA A 382 -10.23 -10.92 -15.09
CA ALA A 382 -10.33 -10.23 -13.80
C ALA A 382 -11.64 -9.45 -13.60
N PHE A 383 -12.43 -9.21 -14.65
CA PHE A 383 -13.53 -8.23 -14.64
C PHE A 383 -14.93 -8.84 -14.57
N LYS A 384 -15.09 -10.09 -14.17
CA LYS A 384 -16.38 -10.79 -14.13
C LYS A 384 -17.47 -10.10 -13.30
N ASP A 385 -17.08 -9.33 -12.27
CA ASP A 385 -17.98 -8.63 -11.36
C ASP A 385 -18.29 -7.18 -11.80
N ALA A 386 -17.77 -6.73 -12.94
CA ALA A 386 -18.17 -5.48 -13.60
C ALA A 386 -19.33 -5.73 -14.59
N ASP A 387 -20.18 -4.74 -14.83
CA ASP A 387 -21.22 -4.77 -15.87
C ASP A 387 -20.74 -4.14 -17.17
N GLU A 388 -19.79 -3.21 -17.08
CA GLU A 388 -19.09 -2.60 -18.20
C GLU A 388 -17.62 -2.40 -17.85
N VAL A 389 -16.74 -2.65 -18.82
CA VAL A 389 -15.30 -2.48 -18.67
C VAL A 389 -14.77 -1.56 -19.77
N ILE A 390 -14.08 -0.50 -19.36
CA ILE A 390 -13.39 0.41 -20.26
C ILE A 390 -11.90 0.31 -19.95
N VAL A 391 -11.09 0.05 -20.97
CA VAL A 391 -9.65 -0.13 -20.83
C VAL A 391 -8.94 0.98 -21.60
N SER A 392 -8.05 1.70 -20.93
CA SER A 392 -7.19 2.71 -21.57
C SER A 392 -5.97 2.08 -22.21
N GLU A 393 -5.14 2.90 -22.87
CA GLU A 393 -3.80 2.47 -23.27
C GLU A 393 -2.90 2.22 -22.07
N VAL A 394 -1.86 1.39 -22.25
CA VAL A 394 -0.91 1.05 -21.19
C VAL A 394 -0.19 2.30 -20.67
N TYR A 395 -0.20 2.48 -19.36
CA TYR A 395 0.67 3.44 -18.69
C TYR A 395 2.07 2.86 -18.55
N ALA A 396 2.99 3.30 -19.40
CA ALA A 396 4.33 2.75 -19.49
C ALA A 396 5.18 2.92 -18.22
N SER A 397 4.88 3.96 -17.40
CA SER A 397 5.66 4.30 -16.22
C SER A 397 7.15 4.53 -16.57
N ARG A 398 8.03 3.61 -16.17
CA ARG A 398 9.47 3.64 -16.40
C ARG A 398 9.92 2.85 -17.64
N GLU A 399 9.01 2.13 -18.29
CA GLU A 399 9.32 1.31 -19.46
C GLU A 399 9.30 2.12 -20.74
N ALA A 400 10.12 1.73 -21.71
CA ALA A 400 10.03 2.28 -23.05
C ALA A 400 8.74 1.81 -23.72
N LYS A 401 8.19 2.63 -24.61
CA LYS A 401 7.01 2.27 -25.38
C LYS A 401 7.30 1.00 -26.21
N GLN A 402 6.36 0.06 -26.16
CA GLN A 402 6.43 -1.21 -26.88
C GLN A 402 5.36 -1.28 -27.98
N ASP A 403 5.53 -2.22 -28.91
CA ASP A 403 4.53 -2.55 -29.93
C ASP A 403 3.51 -3.54 -29.35
N PHE A 404 2.75 -3.08 -28.36
CA PHE A 404 1.70 -3.79 -27.66
C PHE A 404 0.64 -2.76 -27.22
N THR A 405 -0.63 -3.11 -27.37
CA THR A 405 -1.75 -2.27 -26.97
C THR A 405 -2.73 -3.02 -26.08
N SER A 406 -3.35 -2.32 -25.15
CA SER A 406 -4.39 -2.88 -24.28
C SER A 406 -5.63 -3.37 -25.04
N ALA A 407 -5.82 -2.97 -26.29
CA ALA A 407 -6.86 -3.50 -27.16
C ALA A 407 -6.75 -5.02 -27.34
N GLU A 408 -5.53 -5.59 -27.28
CA GLU A 408 -5.31 -7.03 -27.36
C GLU A 408 -5.90 -7.74 -26.13
N VAL A 409 -5.74 -7.18 -24.95
CA VAL A 409 -6.34 -7.72 -23.72
C VAL A 409 -7.86 -7.66 -23.80
N VAL A 410 -8.43 -6.52 -24.25
CA VAL A 410 -9.87 -6.36 -24.43
C VAL A 410 -10.44 -7.41 -25.40
N SER A 411 -9.74 -7.67 -26.50
CA SER A 411 -10.16 -8.68 -27.50
C SER A 411 -10.18 -10.10 -26.93
N ALA A 412 -9.38 -10.37 -25.89
CA ALA A 412 -9.32 -11.67 -25.22
C ALA A 412 -10.26 -11.77 -24.01
N MET A 413 -10.91 -10.66 -23.60
CA MET A 413 -11.83 -10.67 -22.45
C MET A 413 -13.13 -11.42 -22.78
N PRO A 414 -13.54 -12.43 -21.99
CA PRO A 414 -14.87 -13.04 -22.09
C PRO A 414 -15.94 -12.13 -21.46
N HIS A 415 -16.02 -10.88 -21.90
CA HIS A 415 -16.88 -9.85 -21.33
C HIS A 415 -17.59 -9.07 -22.44
N ALA A 416 -18.93 -9.22 -22.53
CA ALA A 416 -19.72 -8.69 -23.65
C ALA A 416 -19.70 -7.15 -23.76
N SER A 417 -19.45 -6.45 -22.65
CA SER A 417 -19.44 -4.97 -22.55
C SER A 417 -18.02 -4.43 -22.29
N ALA A 418 -16.97 -5.15 -22.72
CA ALA A 418 -15.60 -4.63 -22.66
C ALA A 418 -15.30 -3.80 -23.91
N ARG A 419 -14.62 -2.67 -23.71
CA ARG A 419 -14.18 -1.79 -24.80
C ARG A 419 -12.83 -1.14 -24.53
N PHE A 420 -12.09 -0.91 -25.57
CA PHE A 420 -10.86 -0.12 -25.56
C PHE A 420 -11.16 1.32 -25.95
N ILE A 421 -10.69 2.27 -25.15
CA ILE A 421 -10.68 3.70 -25.46
C ILE A 421 -9.29 4.23 -25.07
N ALA A 422 -8.53 4.69 -26.07
CA ALA A 422 -7.08 4.89 -25.90
C ALA A 422 -6.72 5.97 -24.86
N THR A 423 -7.43 7.09 -24.85
CA THR A 423 -7.06 8.25 -24.04
C THR A 423 -7.98 8.46 -22.84
N LEU A 424 -7.41 8.97 -21.74
CA LEU A 424 -8.18 9.29 -20.53
C LEU A 424 -9.23 10.37 -20.75
N GLN A 425 -8.96 11.31 -21.68
CA GLN A 425 -9.90 12.35 -22.04
C GLN A 425 -11.14 11.80 -22.75
N GLU A 426 -10.95 10.91 -23.72
CA GLU A 426 -12.05 10.24 -24.41
C GLU A 426 -12.87 9.36 -23.46
N ILE A 427 -12.19 8.66 -22.52
CA ILE A 427 -12.85 7.88 -21.46
C ILE A 427 -13.72 8.79 -20.60
N SER A 428 -13.17 9.92 -20.14
CA SER A 428 -13.91 10.88 -19.30
C SER A 428 -15.16 11.41 -20.03
N GLN A 429 -15.02 11.78 -21.30
CA GLN A 429 -16.15 12.29 -22.11
C GLN A 429 -17.20 11.19 -22.33
N TYR A 430 -16.77 9.98 -22.71
CA TYR A 430 -17.66 8.84 -22.86
C TYR A 430 -18.47 8.57 -21.58
N LEU A 431 -17.83 8.55 -20.43
CA LEU A 431 -18.49 8.31 -19.15
C LEU A 431 -19.47 9.42 -18.78
N ILE A 432 -19.11 10.69 -19.00
CA ILE A 432 -20.00 11.82 -18.77
C ILE A 432 -21.28 11.66 -19.60
N ASP A 433 -21.19 11.16 -20.84
CA ASP A 433 -22.34 11.03 -21.73
C ASP A 433 -23.20 9.79 -21.46
N HIS A 434 -22.62 8.70 -20.93
CA HIS A 434 -23.29 7.39 -20.84
C HIS A 434 -23.64 6.91 -19.43
N LEU A 435 -23.00 7.47 -18.37
CA LEU A 435 -23.35 7.09 -17.00
C LEU A 435 -24.76 7.51 -16.65
N GLN A 436 -25.47 6.62 -15.97
CA GLN A 436 -26.86 6.78 -15.55
C GLN A 436 -26.95 6.94 -14.02
N PRO A 437 -28.02 7.57 -13.51
CA PRO A 437 -28.30 7.55 -12.08
C PRO A 437 -28.28 6.11 -11.52
N SER A 438 -27.72 5.93 -10.35
CA SER A 438 -27.46 4.65 -9.68
C SER A 438 -26.26 3.85 -10.21
N ASP A 439 -25.52 4.32 -11.22
CA ASP A 439 -24.27 3.67 -11.59
C ASP A 439 -23.19 3.87 -10.53
N VAL A 440 -22.26 2.92 -10.50
CA VAL A 440 -21.00 3.00 -9.73
C VAL A 440 -19.86 3.04 -10.73
N LEU A 441 -19.15 4.14 -10.81
CA LEU A 441 -17.91 4.26 -11.56
C LEU A 441 -16.76 3.85 -10.64
N LEU A 442 -15.98 2.85 -11.06
CA LEU A 442 -14.80 2.37 -10.35
C LEU A 442 -13.58 2.53 -11.26
N VAL A 443 -12.66 3.43 -10.90
CA VAL A 443 -11.42 3.66 -11.64
C VAL A 443 -10.29 2.90 -10.97
N LEU A 444 -9.64 1.99 -11.73
CA LEU A 444 -8.61 1.05 -11.30
C LEU A 444 -7.28 1.40 -11.98
N SER A 445 -6.34 1.98 -11.25
CA SER A 445 -5.09 2.45 -11.83
C SER A 445 -3.99 2.70 -10.80
N ALA A 446 -2.76 2.29 -11.11
CA ALA A 446 -1.55 2.74 -10.42
C ALA A 446 -0.86 3.92 -11.14
N GLY A 447 -1.37 4.31 -12.31
CA GLY A 447 -0.90 5.46 -13.09
C GLY A 447 -1.68 6.74 -12.78
N ASP A 448 -2.02 7.47 -13.83
CA ASP A 448 -2.65 8.79 -13.79
C ASP A 448 -4.16 8.79 -14.11
N ALA A 449 -4.79 7.61 -14.26
CA ALA A 449 -6.22 7.53 -14.58
C ALA A 449 -7.15 7.95 -13.42
N ASP A 450 -6.63 8.23 -12.22
CA ASP A 450 -7.40 8.92 -11.17
C ASP A 450 -7.91 10.30 -11.63
N GLN A 451 -7.31 10.89 -12.68
CA GLN A 451 -7.82 12.07 -13.36
C GLN A 451 -9.22 11.83 -13.94
N VAL A 452 -9.52 10.63 -14.46
CA VAL A 452 -10.87 10.28 -14.96
C VAL A 452 -11.92 10.45 -13.87
N SER A 453 -11.62 10.00 -12.64
CA SER A 453 -12.50 10.17 -11.48
C SER A 453 -12.84 11.65 -11.23
N ALA A 454 -11.81 12.51 -11.29
CA ALA A 454 -11.96 13.95 -11.07
C ALA A 454 -12.74 14.63 -12.20
N ASP A 455 -12.40 14.32 -13.46
CA ASP A 455 -13.03 14.90 -14.65
C ASP A 455 -14.50 14.52 -14.76
N VAL A 456 -14.83 13.24 -14.53
CA VAL A 456 -16.22 12.77 -14.55
C VAL A 456 -17.03 13.40 -13.43
N LEU A 457 -16.47 13.48 -12.20
CA LEU A 457 -17.16 14.13 -11.08
C LEU A 457 -17.46 15.60 -11.40
N ALA A 458 -16.48 16.32 -11.95
CA ALA A 458 -16.65 17.73 -12.34
C ALA A 458 -17.63 17.89 -13.51
N GLY A 459 -17.56 17.02 -14.52
CA GLY A 459 -18.45 17.03 -15.68
C GLY A 459 -19.92 16.77 -15.32
N LEU A 460 -20.18 15.74 -14.50
CA LEU A 460 -21.53 15.43 -14.05
C LEU A 460 -22.14 16.53 -13.16
N LYS A 461 -21.33 17.25 -12.37
CA LYS A 461 -21.81 18.40 -11.59
C LYS A 461 -22.22 19.61 -12.44
N LYS A 462 -21.66 19.75 -13.65
CA LYS A 462 -21.95 20.85 -14.58
C LYS A 462 -23.18 20.57 -15.45
N ARG A 463 -23.54 19.31 -15.68
CA ARG A 463 -24.77 18.88 -16.36
C ARG A 463 -26.01 19.11 -15.48
#